data_19f15dbd0db05567827633e7bd428f29
#
_entry.id   19f15dbd0db05567827633e7bd428f29
#
_cell.length_a   1.000
_cell.length_b   1.000
_cell.length_c   1.000
_cell.angle_alpha   90.00
_cell.angle_beta   90.00
_cell.angle_gamma   90.00
#
_symmetry.space_group_name_H-M   'P 1'
#
loop_
_entity.id
_entity.type
_entity.pdbx_description
1 polymer ?
#
loop_
_entity_poly.entity_id
_entity_poly.type
_entity_poly.pdbx_seq_one_letter_code
_entity_poly.pdbx_strand_id
1 'polypeptide(L)'
;MMPRRRLKDYVSEKAVNPELFPIVPIVELAGSHRVLVENHLGVTQYSMEMIGIKMKYGGIRICGCGLTLEHMTRVKLIITGRIDSICLLRGGEK
;
A
#
# COMPACT_ATOMS: atom_id res chain seq x y z
N MET A 1 -16.36 18.75 13.60
CA MET A 1 -15.22 18.07 13.04
C MET A 1 -15.45 17.72 11.60
N MET A 2 -14.45 17.92 10.77
CA MET A 2 -14.60 17.63 9.36
C MET A 2 -14.45 16.16 9.10
N PRO A 3 -15.28 15.63 8.24
CA PRO A 3 -15.10 14.23 7.86
C PRO A 3 -13.78 14.08 7.15
N ARG A 4 -13.20 12.94 7.38
CA ARG A 4 -11.97 12.63 6.72
C ARG A 4 -12.26 12.14 5.32
N ARG A 5 -11.53 12.65 4.36
CA ARG A 5 -11.69 12.22 2.99
C ARG A 5 -10.51 11.39 2.57
N ARG A 6 -10.79 10.36 1.83
CA ARG A 6 -9.73 9.58 1.24
C ARG A 6 -9.28 10.23 -0.03
N LEU A 7 -8.07 9.93 -0.40
CA LEU A 7 -7.52 10.50 -1.61
C LEU A 7 -8.37 10.16 -2.82
N LYS A 8 -8.89 8.96 -2.88
CA LYS A 8 -9.67 8.58 -4.04
C LYS A 8 -10.98 9.34 -4.13
N ASP A 9 -11.49 9.85 -3.02
CA ASP A 9 -12.68 10.67 -3.07
C ASP A 9 -12.39 11.98 -3.78
N TYR A 10 -11.23 12.55 -3.50
CA TYR A 10 -10.83 13.75 -4.19
C TYR A 10 -10.63 13.50 -5.68
N VAL A 11 -10.01 12.40 -6.00
CA VAL A 11 -9.78 12.07 -7.38
C VAL A 11 -11.09 11.90 -8.11
N SER A 12 -12.05 11.23 -7.47
CA SER A 12 -13.35 11.03 -8.08
C SER A 12 -14.04 12.33 -8.39
N GLU A 13 -13.94 13.26 -7.47
CA GLU A 13 -14.63 14.52 -7.64
C GLU A 13 -13.99 15.39 -8.69
N LYS A 14 -12.69 15.28 -8.82
CA LYS A 14 -11.96 16.19 -9.68
C LYS A 14 -11.30 15.52 -10.85
N ALA A 15 -11.42 14.23 -10.94
CA ALA A 15 -10.67 13.47 -11.91
C ALA A 15 -11.34 13.54 -13.25
N VAL A 16 -11.10 14.57 -13.92
CA VAL A 16 -11.63 14.71 -15.24
C VAL A 16 -10.61 14.29 -16.27
N ASN A 17 -9.37 14.14 -15.85
CA ASN A 17 -8.30 13.83 -16.77
C ASN A 17 -7.26 12.99 -16.05
N PRO A 18 -7.14 11.72 -16.42
CA PRO A 18 -6.19 10.84 -15.72
C PRO A 18 -4.75 11.33 -15.76
N GLU A 19 -4.41 12.12 -16.74
CA GLU A 19 -3.05 12.62 -16.83
C GLU A 19 -2.73 13.63 -15.76
N LEU A 20 -3.75 14.29 -15.24
CA LEU A 20 -3.58 15.24 -14.16
C LEU A 20 -3.55 14.55 -12.81
N PHE A 21 -4.00 13.33 -12.76
CA PHE A 21 -4.06 12.56 -11.52
C PHE A 21 -3.39 11.24 -11.74
N PRO A 22 -2.07 11.21 -11.66
CA PRO A 22 -1.36 9.96 -11.87
C PRO A 22 -1.80 8.92 -10.86
N ILE A 23 -1.65 7.68 -11.24
CA ILE A 23 -2.00 6.58 -10.36
C ILE A 23 -1.12 6.66 -9.13
N VAL A 24 -1.76 6.64 -7.99
CA VAL A 24 -1.09 6.81 -6.71
C VAL A 24 -1.14 5.49 -5.95
N PRO A 25 -0.04 5.08 -5.33
CA PRO A 25 -0.07 3.92 -4.47
C PRO A 25 -0.96 4.18 -3.27
N ILE A 26 -1.73 3.19 -2.89
CA ILE A 26 -2.64 3.31 -1.77
C ILE A 26 -2.37 2.18 -0.80
N VAL A 27 -2.28 2.51 0.48
CA VAL A 27 -2.09 1.54 1.52
C VAL A 27 -3.19 1.76 2.54
N GLU A 28 -3.97 0.72 2.81
CA GLU A 28 -5.04 0.79 3.80
C GLU A 28 -4.82 -0.29 4.84
N LEU A 29 -4.93 0.09 6.09
CA LEU A 29 -4.78 -0.84 7.19
C LEU A 29 -6.14 -1.00 7.85
N ALA A 30 -6.59 -2.24 7.95
CA ALA A 30 -7.84 -2.55 8.63
C ALA A 30 -7.52 -3.21 9.95
N GLY A 31 -7.77 -2.51 11.02
CA GLY A 31 -7.39 -2.97 12.33
C GLY A 31 -5.89 -3.16 12.38
N SER A 32 -5.45 -4.25 12.97
CA SER A 32 -4.04 -4.58 12.96
C SER A 32 -3.81 -5.91 12.28
N HIS A 33 -4.74 -6.32 11.43
CA HIS A 33 -4.71 -7.67 10.89
C HIS A 33 -4.68 -7.73 9.38
N ARG A 34 -4.89 -6.63 8.68
CA ARG A 34 -5.03 -6.72 7.25
C ARG A 34 -4.56 -5.43 6.60
N VAL A 35 -3.77 -5.59 5.56
CA VAL A 35 -3.27 -4.46 4.80
C VAL A 35 -3.64 -4.66 3.34
N LEU A 36 -4.23 -3.64 2.75
CA LEU A 36 -4.50 -3.61 1.33
C LEU A 36 -3.54 -2.63 0.69
N VAL A 37 -2.88 -3.07 -0.35
CA VAL A 37 -1.96 -2.22 -1.10
C VAL A 37 -2.40 -2.20 -2.54
N GLU A 38 -2.61 -1.01 -3.08
CA GLU A 38 -2.99 -0.87 -4.47
C GLU A 38 -1.93 -0.11 -5.24
N ASN A 39 -1.80 -0.47 -6.50
CA ASN A 39 -0.87 0.18 -7.43
C ASN A 39 0.58 -0.04 -7.03
N HIS A 40 0.86 -1.27 -6.63
CA HIS A 40 2.22 -1.66 -6.28
C HIS A 40 2.97 -2.06 -7.55
N LEU A 41 4.28 -2.22 -7.40
CA LEU A 41 5.13 -2.65 -8.50
C LEU A 41 5.78 -3.99 -8.22
N GLY A 42 5.35 -4.68 -7.19
CA GLY A 42 5.84 -6.01 -6.92
C GLY A 42 6.29 -6.18 -5.50
N VAL A 43 6.47 -7.43 -5.12
CA VAL A 43 6.95 -7.79 -3.79
C VAL A 43 8.45 -8.00 -3.89
N THR A 44 9.20 -7.34 -3.03
CA THR A 44 10.65 -7.43 -3.05
C THR A 44 11.19 -8.37 -2.01
N GLN A 45 10.48 -8.56 -0.92
CA GLN A 45 10.86 -9.48 0.14
C GLN A 45 9.62 -10.11 0.70
N TYR A 46 9.74 -11.35 1.12
CA TYR A 46 8.58 -12.02 1.68
C TYR A 46 9.04 -13.01 2.73
N SER A 47 8.57 -12.80 3.95
CA SER A 47 8.73 -13.76 5.02
C SER A 47 7.51 -13.63 5.91
N MET A 48 7.41 -14.49 6.91
CA MET A 48 6.29 -14.40 7.83
C MET A 48 6.40 -13.20 8.75
N GLU A 49 7.55 -12.54 8.75
CA GLU A 49 7.77 -11.41 9.65
C GLU A 49 7.97 -10.11 8.92
N MET A 50 8.18 -10.15 7.62
CA MET A 50 8.40 -8.92 6.88
C MET A 50 8.04 -9.12 5.42
N ILE A 51 7.31 -8.17 4.87
CA ILE A 51 7.00 -8.15 3.45
C ILE A 51 7.37 -6.79 2.92
N GLY A 52 8.23 -6.78 1.90
CA GLY A 52 8.64 -5.55 1.24
C GLY A 52 7.93 -5.45 -0.09
N ILE A 53 7.46 -4.25 -0.40
CA ILE A 53 6.70 -4.00 -1.61
C ILE A 53 7.26 -2.78 -2.29
N LYS A 54 7.52 -2.93 -3.58
CA LYS A 54 8.03 -1.82 -4.36
C LYS A 54 6.87 -0.96 -4.84
N MET A 55 7.02 0.34 -4.70
CA MET A 55 6.06 1.31 -5.15
C MET A 55 6.72 2.24 -6.15
N LYS A 56 5.92 3.10 -6.75
CA LYS A 56 6.43 3.96 -7.80
C LYS A 56 7.57 4.85 -7.33
N TYR A 57 7.45 5.38 -6.14
CA TYR A 57 8.46 6.31 -5.63
C TYR A 57 9.15 5.78 -4.40
N GLY A 58 9.41 4.50 -4.37
CA GLY A 58 10.07 3.92 -3.21
C GLY A 58 9.43 2.60 -2.89
N GLY A 59 9.09 2.41 -1.63
CA GLY A 59 8.47 1.16 -1.24
C GLY A 59 7.88 1.24 0.13
N ILE A 60 7.34 0.14 0.56
CA ILE A 60 6.89 0.00 1.93
C ILE A 60 7.40 -1.31 2.48
N ARG A 61 7.56 -1.34 3.78
CA ARG A 61 7.95 -2.54 4.50
C ARG A 61 6.92 -2.80 5.57
N ILE A 62 6.30 -3.96 5.52
CA ILE A 62 5.30 -4.35 6.49
C ILE A 62 5.93 -5.39 7.40
N CYS A 63 5.94 -5.13 8.69
CA CYS A 63 6.54 -6.03 9.66
C CYS A 63 5.48 -6.52 10.62
N GLY A 64 5.64 -7.74 11.04
CA GLY A 64 4.69 -8.31 11.97
C GLY A 64 4.99 -9.76 12.24
N CYS A 65 3.94 -10.54 12.37
CA CYS A 65 4.07 -11.93 12.74
C CYS A 65 3.00 -12.73 12.01
N GLY A 66 3.41 -13.85 11.43
CA GLY A 66 2.49 -14.68 10.70
C GLY A 66 1.90 -14.01 9.48
N LEU A 67 2.70 -13.19 8.81
CA LEU A 67 2.23 -12.47 7.65
C LEU A 67 1.99 -13.42 6.49
N THR A 68 0.89 -13.21 5.81
CA THR A 68 0.52 -14.03 4.68
C THR A 68 0.05 -13.13 3.56
N LEU A 69 0.54 -13.41 2.36
CA LEU A 69 0.09 -12.72 1.18
C LEU A 69 -1.13 -13.46 0.67
N GLU A 70 -2.30 -12.96 0.99
CA GLU A 70 -3.53 -13.67 0.70
C GLU A 70 -4.00 -13.51 -0.72
N HIS A 71 -3.70 -12.38 -1.31
CA HIS A 71 -4.19 -12.09 -2.63
C HIS A 71 -3.20 -11.19 -3.34
N MET A 72 -2.96 -11.47 -4.60
CA MET A 72 -2.05 -10.65 -5.35
C MET A 72 -2.48 -10.60 -6.80
N THR A 73 -2.64 -9.40 -7.31
CA THR A 73 -2.82 -9.17 -8.72
C THR A 73 -1.71 -8.23 -9.16
N ARG A 74 -1.75 -7.85 -10.41
CA ARG A 74 -0.75 -6.93 -10.91
C ARG A 74 -0.77 -5.59 -10.20
N VAL A 75 -1.91 -5.22 -9.60
CA VAL A 75 -2.02 -3.91 -9.00
C VAL A 75 -2.44 -3.95 -7.54
N LYS A 76 -2.84 -5.08 -7.02
CA LYS A 76 -3.42 -5.14 -5.69
C LYS A 76 -2.82 -6.29 -4.88
N LEU A 77 -2.53 -6.01 -3.62
CA LEU A 77 -2.06 -7.02 -2.68
C LEU A 77 -2.92 -6.96 -1.43
N ILE A 78 -3.19 -8.12 -0.85
CA ILE A 78 -3.83 -8.20 0.44
C ILE A 78 -2.95 -9.04 1.34
N ILE A 79 -2.54 -8.46 2.45
CA ILE A 79 -1.67 -9.11 3.41
C ILE A 79 -2.41 -9.23 4.72
N THR A 80 -2.39 -10.41 5.30
CA THR A 80 -3.02 -10.64 6.60
C THR A 80 -1.99 -11.16 7.58
N GLY A 81 -2.36 -11.13 8.86
CA GLY A 81 -1.49 -11.54 9.94
C GLY A 81 -1.49 -10.47 10.99
N ARG A 82 -0.57 -10.57 11.93
CA ARG A 82 -0.43 -9.52 12.93
C ARG A 82 0.49 -8.45 12.37
N ILE A 83 -0.04 -7.26 12.22
CA ILE A 83 0.72 -6.16 11.63
C ILE A 83 1.27 -5.31 12.77
N ASP A 84 2.58 -5.21 12.85
CA ASP A 84 3.21 -4.41 13.88
C ASP A 84 3.60 -3.03 13.37
N SER A 85 4.07 -2.94 12.14
CA SER A 85 4.46 -1.64 11.62
C SER A 85 4.40 -1.63 10.11
N ILE A 86 4.22 -0.45 9.58
CA ILE A 86 4.29 -0.20 8.15
C ILE A 86 5.21 0.98 7.97
N CYS A 87 6.31 0.79 7.27
CA CYS A 87 7.31 1.83 7.06
C CYS A 87 7.34 2.22 5.61
N LEU A 88 7.37 3.51 5.37
CA LEU A 88 7.53 4.04 4.03
C LEU A 88 9.01 4.19 3.73
N LEU A 89 9.40 3.71 2.57
CA LEU A 89 10.78 3.79 2.12
C LEU A 89 10.83 4.77 0.96
N ARG A 90 11.68 5.76 1.07
CA ARG A 90 11.77 6.73 0.01
C ARG A 90 12.58 6.20 -1.12
N GLY A 91 12.09 6.42 -2.30
CA GLY A 91 12.79 5.98 -3.48
C GLY A 91 13.77 7.03 -3.93
N GLY A 92 14.72 6.59 -4.74
CA GLY A 92 15.66 7.52 -5.29
C GLY A 92 16.74 7.93 -4.31
N GLU A 93 16.65 7.48 -3.10
CA GLU A 93 17.68 7.76 -2.13
C GLU A 93 18.78 6.79 -2.33
N LYS A 94 19.90 7.26 -2.18
CA LYS A 94 20.93 6.29 -2.39
C LYS A 94 21.85 6.20 -1.35
#